data_60362a54919e710390556a01bacca2e4
#
_entry.id   60362a54919e710390556a01bacca2e4
#
_cell.length_a   1.000
_cell.length_b   1.000
_cell.length_c   1.000
_cell.angle_alpha   90.00
_cell.angle_beta   90.00
_cell.angle_gamma   90.00
#
_symmetry.space_group_name_H-M   'P 1'
#
loop_
_entity.id
_entity.type
_entity.pdbx_description
1 polymer ?
#
loop_
_entity_poly.entity_id
_entity_poly.type
_entity_poly.pdbx_seq_one_letter_code
_entity_poly.pdbx_strand_id
1 'polypeptide(L)'
;MMIKSHGAVTEAEFAKPLPRKECSFERIYFSRGNDLDIYKERKALGSQLVDQVVESIDHDWAHSVFSFIPNTAEVAYYGMMSGLREHRRSEVKSQILEASNAGQLTESMLDDLILNNWPRGEKVVSKDIKLRTFIGQEGMRNQLASHVYDISYGSVDPGDNLVCVDDSIVRGTTLRKSILR
;
A
#
# COMPACT_ATOMS: atom_id res chain seq x y z
N MET A 1 -10.88 -34.12 3.48
CA MET A 1 -10.09 -34.78 4.56
C MET A 1 -8.92 -35.50 3.91
N MET A 2 -7.73 -35.28 4.41
CA MET A 2 -6.53 -36.01 3.96
C MET A 2 -6.21 -37.14 4.93
N ILE A 3 -6.01 -38.34 4.41
CA ILE A 3 -5.69 -39.54 5.20
C ILE A 3 -4.32 -40.03 4.74
N LYS A 4 -3.37 -40.15 5.68
CA LYS A 4 -2.06 -40.74 5.41
C LYS A 4 -2.01 -42.14 6.05
N SER A 5 -1.84 -43.17 5.23
CA SER A 5 -1.68 -44.53 5.66
C SER A 5 -0.58 -45.22 4.87
N HIS A 6 0.35 -45.91 5.55
CA HIS A 6 1.45 -46.67 4.93
C HIS A 6 2.24 -45.92 3.86
N GLY A 7 2.48 -44.60 4.08
CA GLY A 7 3.21 -43.74 3.14
C GLY A 7 2.37 -43.16 1.99
N ALA A 8 1.15 -43.68 1.78
CA ALA A 8 0.23 -43.10 0.80
C ALA A 8 -0.64 -42.02 1.41
N VAL A 9 -0.91 -40.96 0.63
CA VAL A 9 -1.84 -39.88 0.99
C VAL A 9 -3.06 -39.99 0.09
N THR A 10 -4.23 -40.08 0.71
CA THR A 10 -5.51 -40.14 0.02
C THR A 10 -6.38 -38.95 0.45
N GLU A 11 -7.14 -38.42 -0.48
CA GLU A 11 -8.15 -37.40 -0.20
C GLU A 11 -9.54 -38.05 -0.26
N ALA A 12 -10.36 -37.72 0.72
CA ALA A 12 -11.73 -38.18 0.76
C ALA A 12 -12.68 -37.04 1.09
N GLU A 13 -13.75 -36.90 0.34
CA GLU A 13 -14.85 -36.03 0.69
C GLU A 13 -15.60 -36.61 1.88
N PHE A 14 -15.79 -35.83 2.93
CA PHE A 14 -16.48 -36.21 4.13
C PHE A 14 -17.85 -35.52 4.30
N ALA A 15 -18.15 -34.55 3.43
CA ALA A 15 -19.43 -33.84 3.40
C ALA A 15 -19.74 -33.41 1.99
N LYS A 16 -21.02 -33.20 1.69
CA LYS A 16 -21.42 -32.59 0.41
C LYS A 16 -20.83 -31.15 0.32
N PRO A 17 -20.24 -30.80 -0.83
CA PRO A 17 -19.76 -29.45 -1.03
C PRO A 17 -20.91 -28.45 -0.92
N LEU A 18 -20.71 -27.41 -0.13
CA LEU A 18 -21.62 -26.28 -0.06
C LEU A 18 -21.35 -25.33 -1.24
N PRO A 19 -22.32 -24.48 -1.62
CA PRO A 19 -22.08 -23.43 -2.59
C PRO A 19 -20.87 -22.59 -2.18
N ARG A 20 -19.95 -22.38 -3.11
CA ARG A 20 -18.71 -21.60 -2.84
C ARG A 20 -19.09 -20.15 -2.52
N LYS A 21 -18.70 -19.69 -1.36
CA LYS A 21 -18.79 -18.30 -0.94
C LYS A 21 -17.38 -17.76 -0.80
N GLU A 22 -16.99 -16.93 -1.73
CA GLU A 22 -15.66 -16.33 -1.74
C GLU A 22 -15.64 -15.04 -0.93
N CYS A 23 -14.55 -14.82 -0.23
CA CYS A 23 -14.30 -13.62 0.55
C CYS A 23 -12.93 -13.07 0.17
N SER A 24 -12.85 -11.78 -0.17
CA SER A 24 -11.60 -11.09 -0.49
C SER A 24 -10.59 -11.10 0.66
N PHE A 25 -11.06 -11.26 1.89
CA PHE A 25 -10.23 -11.31 3.09
C PHE A 25 -9.20 -12.46 3.04
N GLU A 26 -9.58 -13.61 2.49
CA GLU A 26 -8.66 -14.74 2.24
C GLU A 26 -7.49 -14.31 1.35
N ARG A 27 -7.76 -13.59 0.27
CA ARG A 27 -6.76 -13.18 -0.73
C ARG A 27 -5.86 -12.06 -0.20
N ILE A 28 -6.42 -11.14 0.55
CA ILE A 28 -5.71 -9.98 1.07
C ILE A 28 -4.87 -10.33 2.30
N TYR A 29 -5.42 -11.14 3.22
CA TYR A 29 -4.86 -11.31 4.56
C TYR A 29 -4.20 -12.68 4.80
N PHE A 30 -4.88 -13.78 4.45
CA PHE A 30 -4.41 -15.13 4.78
C PHE A 30 -3.53 -15.77 3.70
N SER A 31 -3.78 -15.46 2.43
CA SER A 31 -2.97 -16.02 1.34
C SER A 31 -1.53 -15.56 1.42
N ARG A 32 -0.62 -16.45 1.04
CA ARG A 32 0.82 -16.16 1.12
C ARG A 32 1.22 -15.10 0.09
N GLY A 33 1.88 -14.03 0.57
CA GLY A 33 2.32 -12.92 -0.28
C GLY A 33 3.44 -13.27 -1.27
N ASN A 34 4.10 -14.43 -1.12
CA ASN A 34 5.09 -14.94 -2.06
C ASN A 34 4.51 -15.84 -3.16
N ASP A 35 3.21 -16.11 -3.14
CA ASP A 35 2.50 -16.69 -4.28
C ASP A 35 2.40 -15.65 -5.39
N LEU A 36 2.74 -16.04 -6.63
CA LEU A 36 2.81 -15.12 -7.76
C LEU A 36 1.44 -14.50 -8.12
N ASP A 37 0.38 -15.29 -8.02
CA ASP A 37 -0.96 -14.81 -8.38
C ASP A 37 -1.50 -13.86 -7.30
N ILE A 38 -1.27 -14.20 -6.04
CA ILE A 38 -1.58 -13.32 -4.90
C ILE A 38 -0.78 -12.00 -4.98
N TYR A 39 0.50 -12.08 -5.32
CA TYR A 39 1.33 -10.89 -5.51
C TYR A 39 0.79 -9.97 -6.60
N LYS A 40 0.46 -10.52 -7.77
CA LYS A 40 -0.11 -9.77 -8.90
C LYS A 40 -1.46 -9.15 -8.55
N GLU A 41 -2.33 -9.92 -7.87
CA GLU A 41 -3.64 -9.46 -7.44
C GLU A 41 -3.53 -8.28 -6.45
N ARG A 42 -2.70 -8.40 -5.42
CA ARG A 42 -2.46 -7.31 -4.46
C ARG A 42 -1.86 -6.08 -5.13
N LYS A 43 -0.96 -6.26 -6.08
CA LYS A 43 -0.41 -5.17 -6.86
C LYS A 43 -1.47 -4.48 -7.72
N ALA A 44 -2.35 -5.26 -8.35
CA ALA A 44 -3.47 -4.74 -9.12
C ALA A 44 -4.47 -3.96 -8.25
N LEU A 45 -4.77 -4.43 -7.04
CA LEU A 45 -5.60 -3.69 -6.08
C LEU A 45 -5.02 -2.30 -5.77
N GLY A 46 -3.71 -2.22 -5.57
CA GLY A 46 -3.05 -0.92 -5.36
C GLY A 46 -3.16 0.01 -6.56
N SER A 47 -3.02 -0.50 -7.78
CA SER A 47 -3.15 0.33 -8.99
C SER A 47 -4.57 0.84 -9.24
N GLN A 48 -5.61 0.19 -8.69
CA GLN A 48 -6.98 0.69 -8.76
C GLN A 48 -7.25 1.92 -7.86
N LEU A 49 -6.34 2.23 -6.94
CA LEU A 49 -6.47 3.40 -6.05
C LEU A 49 -6.03 4.70 -6.72
N VAL A 50 -5.37 4.66 -7.87
CA VAL A 50 -4.65 5.80 -8.46
C VAL A 50 -5.56 7.01 -8.67
N ASP A 51 -6.69 6.85 -9.33
CA ASP A 51 -7.57 7.97 -9.65
C ASP A 51 -8.12 8.64 -8.39
N GLN A 52 -8.58 7.83 -7.40
CA GLN A 52 -9.06 8.35 -6.13
C GLN A 52 -7.97 9.06 -5.33
N VAL A 53 -6.74 8.55 -5.38
CA VAL A 53 -5.60 9.17 -4.70
C VAL A 53 -5.25 10.49 -5.35
N VAL A 54 -5.17 10.54 -6.68
CA VAL A 54 -4.87 11.79 -7.43
C VAL A 54 -5.91 12.87 -7.14
N GLU A 55 -7.19 12.49 -7.15
CA GLU A 55 -8.28 13.41 -6.77
C GLU A 55 -8.16 13.88 -5.31
N SER A 56 -7.80 12.97 -4.38
CA SER A 56 -7.72 13.30 -2.95
C SER A 56 -6.60 14.26 -2.58
N ILE A 57 -5.53 14.30 -3.38
CA ILE A 57 -4.41 15.23 -3.20
C ILE A 57 -4.52 16.48 -4.09
N ASP A 58 -5.63 16.62 -4.81
CA ASP A 58 -5.89 17.75 -5.73
C ASP A 58 -4.73 17.97 -6.74
N HIS A 59 -4.15 16.86 -7.26
CA HIS A 59 -2.97 16.84 -8.14
C HIS A 59 -1.71 17.52 -7.56
N ASP A 60 -1.66 17.75 -6.25
CA ASP A 60 -0.49 18.34 -5.59
C ASP A 60 0.62 17.30 -5.38
N TRP A 61 1.39 17.08 -6.43
CA TRP A 61 2.54 16.18 -6.42
C TRP A 61 3.70 16.70 -5.56
N ALA A 62 3.83 18.01 -5.45
CA ALA A 62 4.94 18.66 -4.76
C ALA A 62 4.88 18.42 -3.24
N HIS A 63 3.67 18.49 -2.69
CA HIS A 63 3.43 18.36 -1.25
C HIS A 63 2.74 17.05 -0.88
N SER A 64 2.95 15.99 -1.65
CA SER A 64 2.35 14.69 -1.36
C SER A 64 3.39 13.61 -1.15
N VAL A 65 3.26 12.90 -0.04
CA VAL A 65 4.10 11.76 0.36
C VAL A 65 3.25 10.50 0.43
N PHE A 66 3.72 9.45 -0.22
CA PHE A 66 3.03 8.17 -0.28
C PHE A 66 3.76 7.13 0.57
N SER A 67 3.04 6.45 1.43
CA SER A 67 3.56 5.44 2.33
C SER A 67 2.61 4.26 2.50
N PHE A 68 2.99 3.29 3.33
CA PHE A 68 2.15 2.13 3.63
C PHE A 68 2.36 1.67 5.07
N ILE A 69 1.36 0.95 5.58
CA ILE A 69 1.45 0.28 6.88
C ILE A 69 2.04 -1.13 6.67
N PRO A 70 3.23 -1.40 7.22
CA PRO A 70 3.83 -2.72 7.04
C PRO A 70 3.04 -3.81 7.79
N ASN A 71 3.00 -5.05 7.29
CA ASN A 71 3.73 -5.54 6.11
C ASN A 71 2.79 -5.83 4.93
N THR A 72 1.50 -6.13 5.19
CA THR A 72 0.57 -6.70 4.20
C THR A 72 0.25 -5.71 3.07
N ALA A 73 0.18 -4.40 3.39
CA ALA A 73 -0.13 -3.35 2.43
C ALA A 73 1.01 -3.05 1.44
N GLU A 74 2.23 -3.54 1.69
CA GLU A 74 3.42 -3.18 0.91
C GLU A 74 3.27 -3.46 -0.59
N VAL A 75 2.73 -4.62 -0.96
CA VAL A 75 2.56 -5.00 -2.38
C VAL A 75 1.52 -4.12 -3.08
N ALA A 76 0.44 -3.78 -2.39
CA ALA A 76 -0.57 -2.85 -2.91
C ALA A 76 0.04 -1.45 -3.10
N TYR A 77 0.85 -0.99 -2.15
CA TYR A 77 1.59 0.27 -2.27
C TYR A 77 2.49 0.29 -3.52
N TYR A 78 3.23 -0.78 -3.83
CA TYR A 78 4.01 -0.84 -5.07
C TYR A 78 3.15 -0.75 -6.33
N GLY A 79 1.96 -1.32 -6.29
CA GLY A 79 0.98 -1.20 -7.36
C GLY A 79 0.50 0.24 -7.55
N MET A 80 0.12 0.89 -6.46
CA MET A 80 -0.28 2.30 -6.44
C MET A 80 0.83 3.21 -6.95
N MET A 81 2.05 3.08 -6.42
CA MET A 81 3.20 3.89 -6.86
C MET A 81 3.54 3.72 -8.33
N SER A 82 3.39 2.50 -8.86
CA SER A 82 3.58 2.23 -10.29
C SER A 82 2.54 2.96 -11.13
N GLY A 83 1.29 2.92 -10.71
CA GLY A 83 0.18 3.60 -11.39
C GLY A 83 0.26 5.13 -11.28
N LEU A 84 0.62 5.68 -10.11
CA LEU A 84 0.81 7.12 -9.92
C LEU A 84 1.92 7.67 -10.83
N ARG A 85 3.03 6.94 -10.97
CA ARG A 85 4.10 7.33 -11.90
C ARG A 85 3.66 7.30 -13.36
N GLU A 86 2.84 6.32 -13.74
CA GLU A 86 2.28 6.25 -15.09
C GLU A 86 1.30 7.39 -15.36
N HIS A 87 0.43 7.68 -14.38
CA HIS A 87 -0.49 8.81 -14.43
C HIS A 87 0.28 10.13 -14.60
N ARG A 88 1.26 10.39 -13.74
CA ARG A 88 2.10 11.59 -13.80
C ARG A 88 2.85 11.70 -15.12
N ARG A 89 3.38 10.59 -15.66
CA ARG A 89 4.01 10.57 -16.97
C ARG A 89 3.06 10.99 -18.09
N SER A 90 1.81 10.57 -18.04
CA SER A 90 0.79 10.98 -19.00
C SER A 90 0.50 12.49 -18.92
N GLU A 91 0.36 13.02 -17.70
CA GLU A 91 0.17 14.47 -17.49
C GLU A 91 1.35 15.27 -18.05
N VAL A 92 2.59 14.91 -17.67
CA VAL A 92 3.82 15.59 -18.13
C VAL A 92 3.92 15.54 -19.65
N LYS A 93 3.63 14.39 -20.26
CA LYS A 93 3.65 14.24 -21.72
C LYS A 93 2.65 15.17 -22.40
N SER A 94 1.44 15.30 -21.86
CA SER A 94 0.41 16.22 -22.38
C SER A 94 0.87 17.66 -22.28
N GLN A 95 1.39 18.07 -21.13
CA GLN A 95 1.90 19.42 -20.87
C GLN A 95 3.05 19.80 -21.81
N ILE A 96 3.99 18.87 -22.05
CA ILE A 96 5.10 19.09 -23.01
C ILE A 96 4.57 19.28 -24.42
N LEU A 97 3.63 18.43 -24.86
CA LEU A 97 3.05 18.52 -26.20
C LEU A 97 2.26 19.83 -26.39
N GLU A 98 1.48 20.24 -25.40
CA GLU A 98 0.73 21.49 -25.42
C GLU A 98 1.66 22.70 -25.49
N ALA A 99 2.68 22.76 -24.62
CA ALA A 99 3.67 23.84 -24.62
C ALA A 99 4.47 23.91 -25.93
N SER A 100 4.82 22.75 -26.49
CA SER A 100 5.51 22.65 -27.77
C SER A 100 4.66 23.18 -28.93
N ASN A 101 3.38 22.79 -28.98
CA ASN A 101 2.44 23.25 -30.01
C ASN A 101 2.16 24.75 -29.90
N ALA A 102 2.18 25.31 -28.69
CA ALA A 102 2.02 26.71 -28.42
C ALA A 102 3.32 27.53 -28.67
N GLY A 103 4.46 26.90 -28.96
CA GLY A 103 5.76 27.55 -29.09
C GLY A 103 6.29 28.14 -27.77
N GLN A 104 5.83 27.61 -26.64
CA GLN A 104 6.14 28.12 -25.30
C GLN A 104 7.10 27.21 -24.52
N LEU A 105 7.49 26.08 -25.12
CA LEU A 105 8.37 25.11 -24.44
C LEU A 105 9.77 25.70 -24.29
N THR A 106 10.22 25.88 -23.04
CA THR A 106 11.57 26.28 -22.69
C THR A 106 12.34 25.15 -22.04
N GLU A 107 13.67 25.23 -22.02
CA GLU A 107 14.54 24.27 -21.36
C GLU A 107 14.22 24.19 -19.85
N SER A 108 14.05 25.33 -19.19
CA SER A 108 13.68 25.39 -17.78
C SER A 108 12.33 24.73 -17.49
N MET A 109 11.32 24.94 -18.35
CA MET A 109 10.03 24.29 -18.21
C MET A 109 10.12 22.77 -18.41
N LEU A 110 10.96 22.33 -19.36
CA LEU A 110 11.17 20.93 -19.63
C LEU A 110 11.85 20.24 -18.43
N ASP A 111 12.89 20.87 -17.87
CA ASP A 111 13.57 20.37 -16.68
C ASP A 111 12.63 20.28 -15.49
N ASP A 112 11.80 21.27 -15.25
CA ASP A 112 10.79 21.28 -14.20
C ASP A 112 9.79 20.13 -14.35
N LEU A 113 9.28 19.92 -15.56
CA LEU A 113 8.32 18.84 -15.83
C LEU A 113 8.94 17.44 -15.72
N ILE A 114 10.20 17.27 -16.09
CA ILE A 114 10.87 15.95 -16.09
C ILE A 114 11.47 15.63 -14.72
N LEU A 115 12.05 16.61 -14.02
CA LEU A 115 12.81 16.37 -12.79
C LEU A 115 11.98 16.56 -11.52
N ASN A 116 11.00 17.45 -11.53
CA ASN A 116 10.25 17.83 -10.34
C ASN A 116 8.83 17.25 -10.30
N ASN A 117 8.25 17.30 -9.11
CA ASN A 117 6.82 16.96 -8.88
C ASN A 117 6.44 15.54 -9.30
N TRP A 118 7.30 14.58 -9.00
CA TRP A 118 7.00 13.15 -9.15
C TRP A 118 6.50 12.55 -7.83
N PRO A 119 5.70 11.47 -7.88
CA PRO A 119 5.22 10.78 -6.68
C PRO A 119 6.37 10.40 -5.76
N ARG A 120 6.42 11.04 -4.57
CA ARG A 120 7.44 10.82 -3.54
C ARG A 120 7.01 9.68 -2.62
N GLY A 121 7.69 8.55 -2.72
CA GLY A 121 7.42 7.39 -1.87
C GLY A 121 8.41 7.31 -0.72
N GLU A 122 7.90 7.31 0.53
CA GLU A 122 8.71 7.22 1.73
C GLU A 122 8.22 6.09 2.64
N LYS A 123 9.15 5.42 3.29
CA LYS A 123 8.82 4.44 4.32
C LYS A 123 8.68 5.17 5.66
N VAL A 124 7.55 5.81 5.86
CA VAL A 124 7.26 6.58 7.08
C VAL A 124 7.10 5.66 8.29
N VAL A 125 6.59 4.46 8.10
CA VAL A 125 6.29 3.51 9.17
C VAL A 125 7.15 2.26 9.05
N SER A 126 7.85 1.90 10.12
CA SER A 126 8.57 0.64 10.24
C SER A 126 7.99 -0.20 11.38
N LYS A 127 7.83 -1.50 11.17
CA LYS A 127 7.36 -2.42 12.21
C LYS A 127 8.56 -3.03 12.93
N ASP A 128 8.63 -2.85 14.26
CA ASP A 128 9.65 -3.54 15.06
C ASP A 128 9.29 -5.03 15.20
N ILE A 129 10.09 -5.87 14.55
CA ILE A 129 9.92 -7.33 14.54
C ILE A 129 10.24 -7.96 15.90
N LYS A 130 10.99 -7.27 16.75
CA LYS A 130 11.42 -7.78 18.06
C LYS A 130 10.29 -7.81 19.09
N LEU A 131 9.29 -6.97 18.92
CA LEU A 131 8.11 -6.95 19.79
C LEU A 131 7.09 -7.98 19.33
N ARG A 132 7.23 -9.23 19.83
CA ARG A 132 6.23 -10.28 19.61
C ARG A 132 5.09 -10.11 20.61
N THR A 133 3.96 -9.63 20.16
CA THR A 133 2.76 -9.31 20.96
C THR A 133 1.96 -10.55 21.44
N PHE A 134 2.52 -11.77 21.36
CA PHE A 134 1.81 -12.98 21.70
C PHE A 134 1.68 -13.26 23.20
N ILE A 135 2.41 -12.57 24.04
CA ILE A 135 2.53 -12.85 25.46
C ILE A 135 2.17 -11.60 26.25
N GLY A 136 0.88 -11.32 26.42
CA GLY A 136 0.46 -10.24 27.30
C GLY A 136 -1.05 -10.18 27.50
N GLN A 137 -1.45 -9.82 28.74
CA GLN A 137 -2.82 -9.51 29.11
C GLN A 137 -3.34 -8.29 28.35
N GLU A 138 -4.63 -8.16 28.19
CA GLU A 138 -5.31 -7.17 27.33
C GLU A 138 -4.90 -5.70 27.60
N GLY A 139 -4.54 -5.35 28.83
CA GLY A 139 -4.03 -4.03 29.20
C GLY A 139 -2.62 -3.72 28.66
N MET A 140 -1.73 -4.74 28.59
CA MET A 140 -0.40 -4.60 28.01
C MET A 140 -0.42 -4.51 26.47
N ARG A 141 -1.41 -5.09 25.79
CA ARG A 141 -1.57 -5.00 24.34
C ARG A 141 -1.77 -3.56 23.85
N ASN A 142 -2.46 -2.75 24.62
CA ASN A 142 -2.71 -1.34 24.28
C ASN A 142 -1.45 -0.46 24.41
N GLN A 143 -0.59 -0.75 25.39
CA GLN A 143 0.72 -0.08 25.54
C GLN A 143 1.74 -0.60 24.52
N LEU A 144 1.77 -1.92 24.26
CA LEU A 144 2.64 -2.51 23.26
C LEU A 144 2.28 -2.08 21.84
N ALA A 145 1.00 -1.87 21.52
CA ALA A 145 0.58 -1.41 20.21
C ALA A 145 1.17 -0.03 19.84
N SER A 146 1.46 0.83 20.82
CA SER A 146 2.08 2.12 20.59
C SER A 146 3.59 2.05 20.29
N HIS A 147 4.23 0.91 20.55
CA HIS A 147 5.67 0.68 20.33
C HIS A 147 5.96 -0.35 19.22
N VAL A 148 4.92 -0.88 18.57
CA VAL A 148 5.11 -1.86 17.46
C VAL A 148 5.55 -1.17 16.17
N TYR A 149 5.24 0.11 16.04
CA TYR A 149 5.57 0.89 14.85
C TYR A 149 6.49 2.04 15.22
N ASP A 150 7.62 2.10 14.54
CA ASP A 150 8.54 3.23 14.58
C ASP A 150 8.23 4.18 13.41
N ILE A 151 8.22 5.47 13.69
CA ILE A 151 7.99 6.52 12.70
C ILE A 151 9.32 7.12 12.28
N SER A 152 9.54 7.23 10.99
CA SER A 152 10.71 7.91 10.41
C SER A 152 10.46 9.43 10.45
N TYR A 153 11.07 10.11 11.43
CA TYR A 153 10.94 11.56 11.55
C TYR A 153 11.67 12.28 10.41
N GLY A 154 11.10 13.39 9.95
CA GLY A 154 11.69 14.23 8.91
C GLY A 154 11.51 13.71 7.47
N SER A 155 10.74 12.63 7.27
CA SER A 155 10.38 12.13 5.95
C SER A 155 9.11 12.79 5.39
N VAL A 156 8.38 13.50 6.21
CA VAL A 156 7.17 14.26 5.88
C VAL A 156 7.32 15.64 6.48
N ASP A 157 7.19 16.68 5.66
CA ASP A 157 7.31 18.06 6.09
C ASP A 157 5.96 18.63 6.59
N PRO A 158 5.98 19.63 7.48
CA PRO A 158 4.76 20.33 7.85
C PRO A 158 4.07 20.93 6.61
N GLY A 159 2.82 20.55 6.39
CA GLY A 159 2.05 20.95 5.21
C GLY A 159 1.98 19.91 4.10
N ASP A 160 2.75 18.83 4.18
CA ASP A 160 2.61 17.71 3.25
C ASP A 160 1.32 16.92 3.47
N ASN A 161 0.74 16.44 2.39
CA ASN A 161 -0.30 15.44 2.39
C ASN A 161 0.33 14.06 2.54
N LEU A 162 0.01 13.34 3.60
CA LEU A 162 0.46 11.96 3.79
C LEU A 162 -0.64 10.98 3.33
N VAL A 163 -0.36 10.25 2.25
CA VAL A 163 -1.21 9.16 1.75
C VAL A 163 -0.65 7.83 2.21
N CYS A 164 -1.38 7.14 3.08
CA CYS A 164 -0.95 5.87 3.67
C CYS A 164 -1.85 4.72 3.22
N VAL A 165 -1.27 3.71 2.56
CA VAL A 165 -1.99 2.48 2.18
C VAL A 165 -2.00 1.51 3.36
N ASP A 166 -3.17 0.99 3.70
CA ASP A 166 -3.34 -0.08 4.68
C ASP A 166 -4.14 -1.24 4.05
N ASP A 167 -3.97 -2.45 4.54
CA ASP A 167 -4.69 -3.64 4.07
C ASP A 167 -6.12 -3.71 4.61
N SER A 168 -6.37 -3.10 5.76
CA SER A 168 -7.70 -3.07 6.39
C SER A 168 -7.84 -1.99 7.46
N ILE A 169 -8.95 -1.29 7.46
CA ILE A 169 -9.32 -0.34 8.52
C ILE A 169 -10.53 -0.90 9.28
N VAL A 170 -10.28 -1.70 10.31
CA VAL A 170 -11.36 -2.31 11.11
C VAL A 170 -11.80 -1.39 12.26
N ARG A 171 -10.85 -0.97 13.11
CA ARG A 171 -11.09 -0.12 14.28
C ARG A 171 -10.30 1.19 14.25
N GLY A 172 -9.44 1.37 13.27
CA GLY A 172 -8.54 2.51 13.16
C GLY A 172 -7.53 2.64 14.31
N THR A 173 -7.29 1.57 15.08
CA THR A 173 -6.42 1.61 16.27
C THR A 173 -4.98 1.89 15.89
N THR A 174 -4.48 1.28 14.82
CA THR A 174 -3.12 1.49 14.31
C THR A 174 -2.91 2.95 13.91
N LEU A 175 -3.83 3.51 13.13
CA LEU A 175 -3.77 4.90 12.72
C LEU A 175 -3.79 5.85 13.92
N ARG A 176 -4.78 5.71 14.82
CA ARG A 176 -4.96 6.63 15.96
C ARG A 176 -3.89 6.53 17.02
N LYS A 177 -3.36 5.32 17.30
CA LYS A 177 -2.45 5.12 18.44
C LYS A 177 -0.98 5.09 18.03
N SER A 178 -0.66 4.88 16.76
CA SER A 178 0.72 4.68 16.33
C SER A 178 1.18 5.68 15.26
N ILE A 179 0.30 6.19 14.42
CA ILE A 179 0.70 6.99 13.25
C ILE A 179 0.30 8.46 13.37
N LEU A 180 -0.90 8.75 13.84
CA LEU A 180 -1.44 10.12 13.96
C LEU A 180 -1.22 10.71 15.37
N ARG A 181 -0.05 10.52 15.96
CA ARG A 181 0.32 11.08 17.27
C ARG A 181 1.12 12.34 17.14
#